data_778ba8e81d01674af411508385317c6d
#
_entry.id   778ba8e81d01674af411508385317c6d
#
_cell.length_a   1.000
_cell.length_b   1.000
_cell.length_c   1.000
_cell.angle_alpha   90.00
_cell.angle_beta   90.00
_cell.angle_gamma   90.00
#
_symmetry.space_group_name_H-M   'P 1'
#
loop_
_entity.id
_entity.type
_entity.pdbx_description
1 polymer ?
#
loop_
_entity_poly.entity_id
_entity_poly.type
_entity_poly.pdbx_seq_one_letter_code
_entity_poly.pdbx_strand_id
1 'polypeptide(L)'
;MNHDGETPRHLTVVGRETSFEAIRDASQVLVVGRSPINRVVISKIVERSGLKPISESPDTAAKVLRALVPGAIILDGGADNKDCDNLLSSIDALRRASGKSLLPVILLSTKTGTPQSLDLSNVVDVVVAKPITPERLQPVIDRLTNR
;
A
#
# COMPACT_ATOMS: atom_id res chain seq x y z
N MET A 1 37.53 7.14 -0.05
CA MET A 1 36.60 7.12 0.10
C MET A 1 36.03 7.00 0.17
N ASN A 2 36.49 6.85 0.15
CA ASN A 2 35.55 6.67 0.23
C ASN A 2 35.23 6.60 0.31
N HIS A 3 35.33 6.74 0.66
CA HIS A 3 34.62 6.65 0.79
C HIS A 3 34.43 6.85 1.16
N ASP A 4 35.03 6.90 1.75
CA ASP A 4 34.46 7.08 2.04
C ASP A 4 34.10 7.21 2.41
N GLY A 5 34.48 7.40 2.73
CA GLY A 5 33.82 7.34 3.16
C GLY A 5 33.41 7.68 3.40
N GLU A 6 33.03 7.59 3.81
CA GLU A 6 32.29 7.75 3.93
C GLU A 6 31.51 7.92 3.98
N THR A 7 31.19 7.72 4.21
CA THR A 7 30.24 7.86 4.20
C THR A 7 29.37 7.94 4.74
N PRO A 8 28.49 8.02 5.02
CA PRO A 8 27.57 8.02 5.67
C PRO A 8 26.60 7.49 5.79
N ARG A 9 26.12 7.07 5.88
CA ARG A 9 25.29 6.70 5.62
C ARG A 9 24.39 6.58 5.39
N HIS A 10 23.84 6.43 5.62
CA HIS A 10 23.21 6.02 4.94
C HIS A 10 22.99 6.14 3.68
N LEU A 11 23.26 6.46 3.20
CA LEU A 11 23.28 6.41 1.89
C LEU A 11 24.28 5.61 1.49
N THR A 12 24.08 4.64 0.85
CA THR A 12 25.06 4.00 0.27
C THR A 12 25.20 4.43 -1.02
N VAL A 13 26.23 4.75 -1.31
CA VAL A 13 26.40 5.06 -2.55
C VAL A 13 27.17 4.17 -3.22
N VAL A 14 27.11 3.76 -3.86
CA VAL A 14 27.81 3.07 -4.44
C VAL A 14 28.08 3.30 -5.59
N GLY A 15 28.72 3.34 -5.79
CA GLY A 15 28.91 3.66 -6.80
C GLY A 15 28.16 3.55 -7.71
N ARG A 16 28.08 3.69 -7.83
CA ARG A 16 27.33 3.60 -8.32
C ARG A 16 26.43 4.06 -8.46
N GLU A 17 26.31 3.78 -9.02
CA GLU A 17 25.08 4.24 -9.03
C GLU A 17 24.55 4.27 -7.69
N THR A 18 23.88 5.20 -7.40
CA THR A 18 23.28 5.26 -6.14
C THR A 18 21.87 4.82 -6.29
N SER A 19 21.49 3.81 -5.57
CA SER A 19 20.10 3.50 -5.53
C SER A 19 19.62 3.69 -4.13
N PHE A 20 18.39 4.19 -4.01
CA PHE A 20 17.77 4.34 -2.72
C PHE A 20 16.84 3.19 -2.52
N GLU A 21 17.07 2.44 -1.48
CA GLU A 21 16.12 1.42 -1.08
C GLU A 21 15.02 2.08 -0.28
N ALA A 22 13.78 1.67 -0.54
CA ALA A 22 12.65 2.15 0.23
C ALA A 22 12.78 1.69 1.68
N ILE A 23 12.45 2.56 2.62
CA ILE A 23 12.47 2.24 4.03
C ILE A 23 11.22 1.42 4.33
N ARG A 24 11.39 0.26 4.98
CA ARG A 24 10.27 -0.57 5.40
C ARG A 24 9.73 -0.08 6.72
N ASP A 25 8.44 0.17 6.80
CA ASP A 25 7.77 0.53 8.04
C ASP A 25 6.40 -0.15 8.10
N ALA A 26 6.36 -1.28 8.78
CA ALA A 26 5.15 -2.09 8.89
C ALA A 26 4.07 -1.45 9.75
N SER A 27 4.37 -0.37 10.46
CA SER A 27 3.36 0.33 11.25
C SER A 27 2.52 1.28 10.41
N GLN A 28 2.88 1.51 9.16
CA GLN A 28 2.16 2.43 8.29
C GLN A 28 1.36 1.67 7.24
N VAL A 29 0.21 2.24 6.88
CA VAL A 29 -0.67 1.70 5.84
C VAL A 29 -0.91 2.79 4.81
N LEU A 30 -0.61 2.49 3.55
CA LEU A 30 -0.86 3.43 2.46
C LEU A 30 -2.32 3.32 2.05
N VAL A 31 -3.04 4.43 2.11
CA VAL A 31 -4.46 4.53 1.76
C VAL A 31 -4.57 5.35 0.49
N VAL A 32 -5.03 4.73 -0.59
CA VAL A 32 -5.06 5.36 -1.90
C VAL A 32 -6.48 5.44 -2.42
N GLY A 33 -6.88 6.60 -2.89
CA GLY A 33 -8.18 6.78 -3.51
C GLY A 33 -8.35 8.19 -4.05
N ARG A 34 -9.25 8.34 -5.00
CA ARG A 34 -9.56 9.66 -5.56
C ARG A 34 -10.45 10.49 -4.63
N SER A 35 -11.28 9.81 -3.82
CA SER A 35 -12.19 10.51 -2.91
C SER A 35 -11.50 10.88 -1.61
N PRO A 36 -11.31 12.17 -1.31
CA PRO A 36 -10.73 12.57 -0.02
C PRO A 36 -11.58 12.11 1.17
N ILE A 37 -12.90 12.12 1.02
CA ILE A 37 -13.80 11.68 2.09
C ILE A 37 -13.58 10.20 2.40
N ASN A 38 -13.51 9.38 1.36
CA ASN A 38 -13.27 7.95 1.56
C ASN A 38 -11.91 7.70 2.21
N ARG A 39 -10.88 8.46 1.80
CA ARG A 39 -9.56 8.33 2.42
C ARG A 39 -9.60 8.65 3.92
N VAL A 40 -10.38 9.65 4.31
CA VAL A 40 -10.53 9.99 5.74
C VAL A 40 -11.19 8.83 6.49
N VAL A 41 -12.27 8.26 5.93
CA VAL A 41 -12.96 7.15 6.58
C VAL A 41 -12.03 5.96 6.73
N ILE A 42 -11.33 5.59 5.66
CA ILE A 42 -10.39 4.47 5.67
C ILE A 42 -9.28 4.72 6.68
N SER A 43 -8.73 5.94 6.70
CA SER A 43 -7.63 6.28 7.61
C SER A 43 -8.04 6.13 9.07
N LYS A 44 -9.25 6.52 9.41
CA LYS A 44 -9.73 6.35 10.79
C LYS A 44 -9.86 4.87 11.18
N ILE A 45 -10.24 4.03 10.23
CA ILE A 45 -10.32 2.59 10.49
C ILE A 45 -8.90 2.02 10.69
N VAL A 46 -7.95 2.47 9.87
CA VAL A 46 -6.54 2.07 10.03
C VAL A 46 -6.03 2.45 11.42
N GLU A 47 -6.35 3.65 11.89
CA GLU A 47 -5.94 4.09 13.22
C GLU A 47 -6.52 3.23 14.33
N ARG A 48 -7.74 2.72 14.13
CA ARG A 48 -8.36 1.82 15.11
C ARG A 48 -7.61 0.51 15.26
N SER A 49 -6.85 0.12 14.24
CA SER A 49 -6.00 -1.07 14.30
C SER A 49 -4.62 -0.77 14.89
N GLY A 50 -4.38 0.45 15.35
CA GLY A 50 -3.10 0.84 15.91
C GLY A 50 -2.03 1.15 14.89
N LEU A 51 -2.44 1.36 13.63
CA LEU A 51 -1.53 1.63 12.53
C LEU A 51 -1.63 3.08 12.10
N LYS A 52 -0.65 3.55 11.34
CA LYS A 52 -0.60 4.94 10.88
C LYS A 52 -0.97 5.02 9.41
N PRO A 53 -2.04 5.73 9.07
CA PRO A 53 -2.43 5.87 7.67
C PRO A 53 -1.60 6.92 6.96
N ILE A 54 -1.27 6.66 5.69
CA ILE A 54 -0.71 7.63 4.78
C ILE A 54 -1.74 7.77 3.65
N SER A 55 -2.38 8.93 3.57
CA SER A 55 -3.48 9.16 2.63
C SER A 55 -2.95 9.84 1.38
N GLU A 56 -3.15 9.21 0.22
CA GLU A 56 -2.66 9.73 -1.05
C GLU A 56 -3.68 9.51 -2.16
N SER A 57 -3.64 10.38 -3.15
CA SER A 57 -4.38 10.13 -4.38
C SER A 57 -3.62 9.10 -5.23
N PRO A 58 -4.30 8.48 -6.23
CA PRO A 58 -3.57 7.57 -7.12
C PRO A 58 -2.41 8.24 -7.85
N ASP A 59 -2.50 9.56 -8.07
CA ASP A 59 -1.47 10.28 -8.80
C ASP A 59 -0.21 10.50 -7.98
N THR A 60 -0.33 10.57 -6.65
CA THR A 60 0.82 10.85 -5.77
C THR A 60 1.34 9.63 -5.04
N ALA A 61 0.57 8.56 -4.99
CA ALA A 61 0.92 7.38 -4.21
C ALA A 61 2.22 6.71 -4.69
N ALA A 62 2.51 6.77 -5.99
CA ALA A 62 3.73 6.17 -6.52
C ALA A 62 4.99 6.78 -5.91
N LYS A 63 4.95 8.07 -5.59
CA LYS A 63 6.10 8.72 -4.94
C LYS A 63 6.35 8.15 -3.56
N VAL A 64 5.27 7.90 -2.82
CA VAL A 64 5.39 7.32 -1.48
C VAL A 64 6.02 5.94 -1.57
N LEU A 65 5.60 5.13 -2.54
CA LEU A 65 6.09 3.77 -2.70
C LEU A 65 7.56 3.72 -3.13
N ARG A 66 8.11 4.80 -3.68
CA ARG A 66 9.54 4.85 -3.98
C ARG A 66 10.39 5.03 -2.73
N ALA A 67 9.82 5.58 -1.66
CA ALA A 67 10.55 5.89 -0.44
C ALA A 67 10.17 4.98 0.72
N LEU A 68 9.05 4.28 0.64
CA LEU A 68 8.50 3.55 1.78
C LEU A 68 7.85 2.26 1.35
N VAL A 69 8.15 1.17 2.06
CA VAL A 69 7.41 -0.08 1.96
C VAL A 69 6.50 -0.16 3.19
N PRO A 70 5.20 0.11 3.02
CA PRO A 70 4.29 0.08 4.18
C PRO A 70 3.96 -1.35 4.60
N GLY A 71 3.24 -1.48 5.70
CA GLY A 71 2.79 -2.79 6.18
C GLY A 71 1.62 -3.34 5.41
N ALA A 72 0.86 -2.47 4.72
CA ALA A 72 -0.25 -2.87 3.87
C ALA A 72 -0.61 -1.70 2.96
N ILE A 73 -1.32 -2.01 1.88
CA ILE A 73 -1.86 -1.00 0.96
C ILE A 73 -3.36 -1.22 0.84
N ILE A 74 -4.13 -0.15 0.99
CA ILE A 74 -5.58 -0.18 0.80
C ILE A 74 -5.90 0.70 -0.40
N LEU A 75 -6.53 0.12 -1.41
CA LEU A 75 -6.89 0.80 -2.64
C LEU A 75 -8.41 0.99 -2.68
N ASP A 76 -8.86 2.24 -2.78
CA ASP A 76 -10.27 2.52 -3.06
C ASP A 76 -10.44 2.50 -4.58
N GLY A 77 -11.09 1.48 -5.09
CA GLY A 77 -11.20 1.25 -6.53
C GLY A 77 -12.11 2.20 -7.27
N GLY A 78 -12.93 2.97 -6.55
CA GLY A 78 -13.89 3.85 -7.21
C GLY A 78 -15.06 3.08 -7.80
N ALA A 79 -15.76 3.71 -8.73
CA ALA A 79 -17.00 3.15 -9.27
C ALA A 79 -16.77 1.90 -10.14
N ASP A 80 -15.62 1.84 -10.82
CA ASP A 80 -15.35 0.74 -11.76
C ASP A 80 -14.17 -0.13 -11.33
N ASN A 81 -13.68 0.05 -10.11
CA ASN A 81 -12.52 -0.68 -9.54
C ASN A 81 -11.20 -0.39 -10.24
N LYS A 82 -11.09 0.70 -10.99
CA LYS A 82 -9.90 0.99 -11.79
C LYS A 82 -9.18 2.26 -11.41
N ASP A 83 -9.65 2.97 -10.38
CA ASP A 83 -9.05 4.26 -10.00
C ASP A 83 -7.57 4.15 -9.64
N CYS A 84 -7.13 3.00 -9.16
CA CYS A 84 -5.75 2.79 -8.71
C CYS A 84 -4.93 1.91 -9.64
N ASP A 85 -5.42 1.65 -10.86
CA ASP A 85 -4.74 0.74 -11.79
C ASP A 85 -3.33 1.21 -12.13
N ASN A 86 -3.09 2.52 -12.13
CA ASN A 86 -1.77 3.07 -12.43
C ASN A 86 -0.70 2.66 -11.41
N LEU A 87 -1.10 2.14 -10.26
CA LEU A 87 -0.15 1.75 -9.22
C LEU A 87 0.21 0.27 -9.24
N LEU A 88 -0.52 -0.53 -10.00
CA LEU A 88 -0.39 -1.98 -9.90
C LEU A 88 1.01 -2.47 -10.25
N SER A 89 1.64 -1.89 -11.26
CA SER A 89 2.99 -2.31 -11.64
C SER A 89 4.02 -1.91 -10.57
N SER A 90 3.87 -0.75 -9.96
CA SER A 90 4.76 -0.31 -8.89
C SER A 90 4.62 -1.21 -7.66
N ILE A 91 3.39 -1.57 -7.32
CA ILE A 91 3.13 -2.46 -6.18
C ILE A 91 3.71 -3.85 -6.47
N ASP A 92 3.52 -4.35 -7.69
CA ASP A 92 4.05 -5.66 -8.07
C ASP A 92 5.58 -5.69 -7.94
N ALA A 93 6.25 -4.64 -8.41
CA ALA A 93 7.71 -4.54 -8.30
C ALA A 93 8.17 -4.55 -6.84
N LEU A 94 7.46 -3.82 -5.97
CA LEU A 94 7.79 -3.83 -4.54
C LEU A 94 7.58 -5.20 -3.92
N ARG A 95 6.53 -5.90 -4.30
CA ARG A 95 6.24 -7.22 -3.74
C ARG A 95 7.27 -8.25 -4.18
N ARG A 96 7.78 -8.13 -5.40
CA ARG A 96 8.86 -9.00 -5.86
C ARG A 96 10.14 -8.77 -5.07
N ALA A 97 10.42 -7.52 -4.73
CA ALA A 97 11.62 -7.17 -3.99
C ALA A 97 11.50 -7.47 -2.49
N SER A 98 10.30 -7.36 -1.92
CA SER A 98 10.08 -7.41 -0.49
C SER A 98 9.44 -8.69 0.00
N GLY A 99 8.89 -9.49 -0.89
CA GLY A 99 8.10 -10.65 -0.52
C GLY A 99 6.61 -10.33 -0.47
N LYS A 100 5.82 -11.18 -1.13
CA LYS A 100 4.38 -10.94 -1.28
C LYS A 100 3.65 -10.85 0.06
N SER A 101 3.98 -11.72 0.99
CA SER A 101 3.31 -11.77 2.29
C SER A 101 3.62 -10.57 3.17
N LEU A 102 4.67 -9.81 2.84
CA LEU A 102 5.07 -8.66 3.64
C LEU A 102 4.39 -7.37 3.19
N LEU A 103 3.65 -7.40 2.11
CA LEU A 103 2.97 -6.22 1.57
C LEU A 103 1.59 -6.63 1.05
N PRO A 104 0.65 -6.88 1.95
CA PRO A 104 -0.71 -7.23 1.55
C PRO A 104 -1.43 -6.04 0.93
N VAL A 105 -2.28 -6.32 -0.06
CA VAL A 105 -3.03 -5.32 -0.80
C VAL A 105 -4.51 -5.63 -0.70
N ILE A 106 -5.28 -4.66 -0.23
CA ILE A 106 -6.74 -4.74 -0.07
C ILE A 106 -7.38 -3.79 -1.08
N LEU A 107 -8.35 -4.28 -1.84
CA LEU A 107 -9.16 -3.43 -2.72
C LEU A 107 -10.56 -3.26 -2.13
N LEU A 108 -10.99 -2.01 -2.02
CA LEU A 108 -12.36 -1.68 -1.65
C LEU A 108 -13.17 -1.55 -2.92
N SER A 109 -14.20 -2.37 -3.07
CA SER A 109 -14.91 -2.55 -4.32
C SER A 109 -16.39 -2.29 -4.17
N THR A 110 -17.00 -1.76 -5.22
CA THR A 110 -18.47 -1.68 -5.30
C THR A 110 -19.11 -3.04 -5.57
N LYS A 111 -18.28 -4.04 -5.90
CA LYS A 111 -18.75 -5.40 -6.21
C LYS A 111 -18.31 -6.36 -5.12
N THR A 112 -19.13 -7.36 -4.87
CA THR A 112 -18.80 -8.45 -3.94
C THR A 112 -18.10 -9.56 -4.71
N GLY A 113 -17.02 -10.08 -4.14
CA GLY A 113 -16.32 -11.19 -4.78
C GLY A 113 -14.90 -11.34 -4.27
N THR A 114 -14.16 -12.20 -4.94
CA THR A 114 -12.73 -12.42 -4.68
C THR A 114 -11.92 -11.78 -5.80
N PRO A 115 -10.61 -11.61 -5.64
CA PRO A 115 -9.80 -11.12 -6.75
C PRO A 115 -9.96 -11.96 -8.00
N GLN A 116 -10.09 -13.27 -7.86
CA GLN A 116 -10.24 -14.17 -9.01
C GLN A 116 -11.62 -14.03 -9.65
N SER A 117 -12.68 -13.96 -8.84
CA SER A 117 -14.05 -13.89 -9.39
C SER A 117 -14.33 -12.54 -10.06
N LEU A 118 -13.61 -11.49 -9.67
CA LEU A 118 -13.74 -10.16 -10.26
C LEU A 118 -12.72 -9.91 -11.36
N ASP A 119 -11.92 -10.92 -11.70
CA ASP A 119 -10.89 -10.83 -12.75
C ASP A 119 -9.94 -9.68 -12.50
N LEU A 120 -9.50 -9.55 -11.26
CA LEU A 120 -8.57 -8.50 -10.86
C LEU A 120 -7.13 -8.97 -10.96
N SER A 121 -6.22 -8.00 -10.96
CA SER A 121 -4.79 -8.28 -10.95
C SER A 121 -4.42 -9.16 -9.77
N ASN A 122 -3.45 -10.06 -9.96
CA ASN A 122 -2.94 -10.90 -8.86
C ASN A 122 -2.18 -10.10 -7.81
N VAL A 123 -2.02 -8.80 -8.00
CA VAL A 123 -1.47 -7.90 -7.00
C VAL A 123 -2.46 -7.69 -5.84
N VAL A 124 -3.77 -7.83 -6.11
CA VAL A 124 -4.80 -7.66 -5.08
C VAL A 124 -4.98 -8.97 -4.33
N ASP A 125 -4.82 -8.93 -3.02
CA ASP A 125 -4.94 -10.12 -2.18
C ASP A 125 -6.35 -10.34 -1.65
N VAL A 126 -7.05 -9.27 -1.30
CA VAL A 126 -8.37 -9.35 -0.68
C VAL A 126 -9.25 -8.23 -1.24
N VAL A 127 -10.50 -8.54 -1.47
CA VAL A 127 -11.52 -7.57 -1.86
C VAL A 127 -12.48 -7.38 -0.68
N VAL A 128 -12.72 -6.13 -0.32
CA VAL A 128 -13.71 -5.78 0.70
C VAL A 128 -14.80 -4.97 0.03
N ALA A 129 -16.04 -5.45 0.12
CA ALA A 129 -17.15 -4.76 -0.52
C ALA A 129 -17.54 -3.50 0.26
N LYS A 130 -17.90 -2.47 -0.46
CA LYS A 130 -18.46 -1.26 0.15
C LYS A 130 -19.89 -1.55 0.65
N PRO A 131 -20.37 -0.85 1.65
CA PRO A 131 -19.85 0.41 2.18
C PRO A 131 -18.62 0.21 3.07
N ILE A 132 -17.81 1.26 3.18
CA ILE A 132 -16.58 1.24 3.96
C ILE A 132 -16.95 1.43 5.43
N THR A 133 -16.87 0.36 6.21
CA THR A 133 -17.20 0.40 7.64
C THR A 133 -16.11 -0.31 8.43
N PRO A 134 -15.95 0.05 9.72
CA PRO A 134 -14.99 -0.67 10.57
C PRO A 134 -15.29 -2.15 10.67
N GLU A 135 -16.58 -2.53 10.70
CA GLU A 135 -16.98 -3.93 10.82
C GLU A 135 -16.52 -4.78 9.65
N ARG A 136 -16.43 -4.19 8.46
CA ARG A 136 -16.00 -4.91 7.26
C ARG A 136 -14.49 -4.85 7.06
N LEU A 137 -13.90 -3.70 7.31
CA LEU A 137 -12.51 -3.45 6.92
C LEU A 137 -11.52 -3.77 8.03
N GLN A 138 -11.83 -3.42 9.28
CA GLN A 138 -10.87 -3.57 10.37
C GLN A 138 -10.42 -5.02 10.58
N PRO A 139 -11.33 -6.03 10.55
CA PRO A 139 -10.88 -7.40 10.71
C PRO A 139 -9.90 -7.85 9.63
N VAL A 140 -10.08 -7.36 8.40
CA VAL A 140 -9.18 -7.69 7.30
C VAL A 140 -7.81 -7.08 7.52
N ILE A 141 -7.76 -5.80 7.93
CA ILE A 141 -6.50 -5.13 8.24
C ILE A 141 -5.77 -5.89 9.35
N ASP A 142 -6.49 -6.22 10.42
CA ASP A 142 -5.88 -6.89 11.57
C ASP A 142 -5.32 -8.25 11.17
N ARG A 143 -6.06 -9.01 10.37
CA ARG A 143 -5.61 -10.33 9.94
C ARG A 143 -4.37 -10.25 9.05
N LEU A 144 -4.37 -9.32 8.10
CA LEU A 144 -3.27 -9.23 7.14
C LEU A 144 -2.02 -8.59 7.72
N THR A 145 -2.16 -7.80 8.78
CA THR A 145 -1.01 -7.17 9.44
C THR A 145 -0.64 -7.85 10.75
N ASN A 146 -1.32 -8.93 11.11
CA ASN A 146 -1.07 -9.68 12.35
C ASN A 146 -1.30 -8.83 13.61
N ARG A 147 -2.39 -8.06 13.62
CA ARG A 147 -2.74 -7.21 14.77
C ARG A 147 -3.80 -7.85 15.65
#